data_f31283aca8bc1f9fed1f73a293bcea3d
#
_entry.id   f31283aca8bc1f9fed1f73a293bcea3d
#
_cell.length_a   1.000
_cell.length_b   1.000
_cell.length_c   1.000
_cell.angle_alpha   90.00
_cell.angle_beta   90.00
_cell.angle_gamma   90.00
#
_symmetry.space_group_name_H-M   'P 1'
#
loop_
_entity.id
_entity.type
_entity.pdbx_description
1 polymer ?
#
loop_
_entity_poly.entity_id
_entity_poly.type
_entity_poly.pdbx_seq_one_letter_code
_entity_poly.pdbx_strand_id
1 'polypeptide(L)'
;MKKILLMIVAVLAFVTVSAQPPQGGQRGGNRGAKTIEMLQKHLNMSPEQAKKFAPVYDGYMREIRAVRKDTKAYVDSFKGEEMTVKVAKKIMMAQLNGDKEIIKVKKEYIRVFVNYLTPEQLSKVFTIGQGPRRHRGGKPGSGGQQGAPQQ
;
A
#
# COMPACT_ATOMS: atom_id res chain seq x y z
N MET A 1 8.45 7.95 -18.23
CA MET A 1 9.43 8.29 -17.18
C MET A 1 9.48 9.77 -16.81
N LYS A 2 9.17 10.72 -17.70
CA LYS A 2 9.17 12.18 -17.38
C LYS A 2 7.94 12.69 -16.60
N LYS A 3 6.84 11.92 -16.54
CA LYS A 3 5.57 12.36 -15.89
C LYS A 3 5.55 12.18 -14.37
N ILE A 4 6.36 11.30 -13.81
CA ILE A 4 6.42 11.04 -12.36
C ILE A 4 7.20 12.15 -11.63
N LEU A 5 8.24 12.70 -12.27
CA LEU A 5 9.07 13.76 -11.69
C LEU A 5 8.30 15.09 -11.51
N LEU A 6 7.32 15.36 -12.38
CA LEU A 6 6.51 16.58 -12.31
C LEU A 6 5.48 16.58 -11.16
N MET A 7 5.03 15.41 -10.69
CA MET A 7 4.12 15.35 -9.55
C MET A 7 4.81 15.61 -8.20
N ILE A 8 6.09 15.28 -8.08
CA ILE A 8 6.85 15.50 -6.83
C ILE A 8 7.14 16.99 -6.62
N VAL A 9 7.37 17.75 -7.69
CA VAL A 9 7.64 19.20 -7.63
C VAL A 9 6.39 20.02 -7.30
N ALA A 10 5.20 19.54 -7.68
CA ALA A 10 3.93 20.23 -7.40
C ALA A 10 3.52 20.23 -5.93
N VAL A 11 4.03 19.32 -5.11
CA VAL A 11 3.70 19.23 -3.67
C VAL A 11 4.48 20.25 -2.83
N LEU A 12 5.59 20.79 -3.34
CA LEU A 12 6.41 21.79 -2.62
C LEU A 12 5.97 23.24 -2.80
N ALA A 13 5.00 23.53 -3.68
CA ALA A 13 4.60 24.91 -4.03
C ALA A 13 3.29 25.38 -3.38
N PHE A 14 2.65 24.62 -2.50
CA PHE A 14 1.41 25.02 -1.84
C PHE A 14 1.59 25.40 -0.36
N VAL A 15 2.36 26.45 -0.13
CA VAL A 15 2.25 27.21 1.11
C VAL A 15 1.97 28.67 0.72
N THR A 16 0.74 28.99 0.58
CA THR A 16 -0.01 30.26 0.71
C THR A 16 -1.05 30.41 -0.40
N VAL A 17 -2.24 29.89 -0.23
CA VAL A 17 -3.48 30.56 -0.68
C VAL A 17 -4.64 30.01 0.14
N SER A 18 -5.26 30.88 0.93
CA SER A 18 -6.59 30.64 1.50
C SER A 18 -7.60 30.61 0.36
N ALA A 19 -8.02 29.42 -0.05
CA ALA A 19 -9.18 29.21 -0.90
C ALA A 19 -9.95 28.00 -0.39
N GLN A 20 -11.24 28.20 -0.15
CA GLN A 20 -12.21 27.25 0.36
C GLN A 20 -12.08 25.86 -0.32
N PRO A 21 -12.08 24.76 0.45
CA PRO A 21 -12.09 23.43 -0.13
C PRO A 21 -13.45 23.17 -0.79
N PRO A 22 -13.49 22.57 -1.99
CA PRO A 22 -14.73 22.08 -2.55
C PRO A 22 -15.29 20.99 -1.63
N GLN A 23 -16.52 21.16 -1.19
CA GLN A 23 -17.29 20.16 -0.43
C GLN A 23 -17.54 18.95 -1.33
N GLY A 24 -16.66 17.97 -1.24
CA GLY A 24 -16.77 16.67 -1.91
C GLY A 24 -16.44 15.56 -0.93
N GLY A 25 -17.45 14.96 -0.32
CA GLY A 25 -17.42 13.64 0.30
C GLY A 25 -16.61 13.51 1.60
N GLN A 26 -17.29 13.48 2.73
CA GLN A 26 -16.81 13.20 4.11
C GLN A 26 -16.01 11.88 4.33
N ARG A 27 -15.59 11.21 3.26
CA ARG A 27 -14.74 10.01 3.35
C ARG A 27 -13.24 10.30 3.47
N GLY A 28 -12.79 11.53 3.28
CA GLY A 28 -11.37 11.91 3.32
C GLY A 28 -10.85 12.20 4.73
N GLY A 29 -11.64 12.81 5.60
CA GLY A 29 -11.20 13.29 6.91
C GLY A 29 -10.74 12.19 7.88
N ASN A 30 -11.36 11.02 7.82
CA ASN A 30 -11.02 9.90 8.71
C ASN A 30 -9.73 9.14 8.29
N ARG A 31 -9.31 9.23 7.02
CA ARG A 31 -8.07 8.56 6.56
C ARG A 31 -6.83 9.28 7.03
N GLY A 32 -6.79 10.60 6.91
CA GLY A 32 -5.64 11.40 7.36
C GLY A 32 -5.39 11.26 8.86
N ALA A 33 -6.45 11.34 9.68
CA ALA A 33 -6.34 11.13 11.12
C ALA A 33 -5.80 9.73 11.48
N LYS A 34 -6.30 8.69 10.81
CA LYS A 34 -5.81 7.31 10.99
C LYS A 34 -4.35 7.14 10.54
N THR A 35 -3.94 7.82 9.47
CA THR A 35 -2.54 7.80 9.02
C THR A 35 -1.65 8.43 10.07
N ILE A 36 -2.02 9.61 10.62
CA ILE A 36 -1.26 10.29 11.67
C ILE A 36 -1.12 9.40 12.91
N GLU A 37 -2.22 8.87 13.41
CA GLU A 37 -2.23 7.97 14.57
C GLU A 37 -1.33 6.73 14.35
N MET A 38 -1.45 6.12 13.18
CA MET A 38 -0.61 4.98 12.80
C MET A 38 0.87 5.34 12.76
N LEU A 39 1.24 6.49 12.18
CA LEU A 39 2.63 6.96 12.12
C LEU A 39 3.18 7.24 13.52
N GLN A 40 2.41 7.90 14.38
CA GLN A 40 2.77 8.12 15.78
C GLN A 40 3.05 6.80 16.52
N LYS A 41 2.15 5.84 16.39
CA LYS A 41 2.24 4.55 17.07
C LYS A 41 3.41 3.69 16.57
N HIS A 42 3.63 3.60 15.26
CA HIS A 42 4.61 2.67 14.68
C HIS A 42 6.01 3.27 14.55
N LEU A 43 6.12 4.57 14.35
CA LEU A 43 7.41 5.26 14.19
C LEU A 43 7.79 6.10 15.40
N ASN A 44 6.98 6.10 16.46
CA ASN A 44 7.19 6.92 17.66
C ASN A 44 7.40 8.41 17.30
N MET A 45 6.54 8.94 16.42
CA MET A 45 6.60 10.32 15.96
C MET A 45 5.88 11.27 16.90
N SER A 46 6.39 12.49 17.02
CA SER A 46 5.61 13.55 17.66
C SER A 46 4.35 13.89 16.82
N PRO A 47 3.29 14.43 17.43
CA PRO A 47 2.08 14.85 16.70
C PRO A 47 2.38 15.79 15.54
N GLU A 48 3.30 16.72 15.74
CA GLU A 48 3.70 17.71 14.73
C GLU A 48 4.49 17.07 13.59
N GLN A 49 5.44 16.18 13.90
CA GLN A 49 6.19 15.44 12.90
C GLN A 49 5.24 14.57 12.07
N ALA A 50 4.33 13.85 12.72
CA ALA A 50 3.35 13.00 12.03
C ALA A 50 2.43 13.79 11.11
N LYS A 51 1.97 14.99 11.51
CA LYS A 51 1.16 15.88 10.66
C LYS A 51 1.92 16.32 9.41
N LYS A 52 3.21 16.66 9.53
CA LYS A 52 4.06 17.06 8.39
C LYS A 52 4.36 15.88 7.48
N PHE A 53 4.57 14.69 8.01
CA PHE A 53 4.94 13.50 7.26
C PHE A 53 3.75 12.76 6.64
N ALA A 54 2.56 12.82 7.24
CA ALA A 54 1.37 12.12 6.78
C ALA A 54 1.04 12.33 5.29
N PRO A 55 1.04 13.56 4.73
CA PRO A 55 0.75 13.76 3.31
C PRO A 55 1.79 13.12 2.40
N VAL A 56 3.06 13.09 2.82
CA VAL A 56 4.14 12.43 2.08
C VAL A 56 3.95 10.91 2.10
N TYR A 57 3.64 10.35 3.26
CA TYR A 57 3.35 8.94 3.41
C TYR A 57 2.09 8.50 2.64
N ASP A 58 1.04 9.33 2.64
CA ASP A 58 -0.17 9.07 1.86
C ASP A 58 0.11 9.09 0.35
N GLY A 59 1.00 9.97 -0.13
CA GLY A 59 1.52 9.98 -1.49
C GLY A 59 2.18 8.65 -1.85
N TYR A 60 3.15 8.23 -1.04
CA TYR A 60 3.80 6.93 -1.15
C TYR A 60 2.80 5.76 -1.22
N MET A 61 1.87 5.71 -0.28
CA MET A 61 0.87 4.65 -0.23
C MET A 61 -0.10 4.67 -1.41
N ARG A 62 -0.34 5.83 -2.00
CA ARG A 62 -1.17 5.97 -3.22
C ARG A 62 -0.48 5.33 -4.42
N GLU A 63 0.80 5.59 -4.61
CA GLU A 63 1.58 4.99 -5.70
C GLU A 63 1.72 3.48 -5.55
N ILE A 64 2.01 2.99 -4.34
CA ILE A 64 2.03 1.54 -4.06
C ILE A 64 0.68 0.88 -4.39
N ARG A 65 -0.44 1.54 -4.02
CA ARG A 65 -1.78 1.01 -4.33
C ARG A 65 -2.08 1.02 -5.83
N ALA A 66 -1.62 2.03 -6.56
CA ALA A 66 -1.77 2.09 -8.01
C ALA A 66 -1.07 0.91 -8.68
N VAL A 67 0.22 0.68 -8.38
CA VAL A 67 0.98 -0.47 -8.92
C VAL A 67 0.28 -1.80 -8.60
N ARG A 68 -0.17 -1.98 -7.36
CA ARG A 68 -0.89 -3.21 -6.96
C ARG A 68 -2.20 -3.39 -7.68
N LYS A 69 -2.94 -2.29 -7.91
CA LYS A 69 -4.21 -2.30 -8.64
C LYS A 69 -3.99 -2.71 -10.10
N ASP A 70 -2.99 -2.14 -10.75
CA ASP A 70 -2.68 -2.41 -12.16
C ASP A 70 -2.18 -3.85 -12.33
N THR A 71 -1.28 -4.31 -11.46
CA THR A 71 -0.82 -5.70 -11.44
C THR A 71 -1.99 -6.66 -11.24
N LYS A 72 -2.87 -6.36 -10.28
CA LYS A 72 -4.06 -7.17 -10.01
C LYS A 72 -5.01 -7.19 -11.21
N ALA A 73 -5.28 -6.06 -11.83
CA ALA A 73 -6.15 -5.96 -13.00
C ALA A 73 -5.62 -6.82 -14.16
N TYR A 74 -4.31 -6.78 -14.40
CA TYR A 74 -3.69 -7.63 -15.41
C TYR A 74 -3.79 -9.13 -15.07
N VAL A 75 -3.55 -9.52 -13.83
CA VAL A 75 -3.71 -10.91 -13.38
C VAL A 75 -5.16 -11.35 -13.46
N ASP A 76 -6.10 -10.48 -13.08
CA ASP A 76 -7.54 -10.76 -13.14
C ASP A 76 -8.05 -10.91 -14.57
N SER A 77 -7.37 -10.37 -15.59
CA SER A 77 -7.74 -10.54 -16.98
C SER A 77 -7.61 -11.99 -17.49
N PHE A 78 -6.87 -12.83 -16.78
CA PHE A 78 -6.77 -14.27 -17.07
C PHE A 78 -7.82 -15.13 -16.33
N LYS A 79 -8.72 -14.51 -15.58
CA LYS A 79 -9.79 -15.26 -14.92
C LYS A 79 -10.74 -15.87 -15.95
N GLY A 80 -10.93 -17.17 -15.83
CA GLY A 80 -11.77 -17.93 -16.78
C GLY A 80 -10.99 -18.51 -17.96
N GLU A 81 -9.73 -18.16 -18.15
CA GLU A 81 -8.87 -18.86 -19.10
C GLU A 81 -8.40 -20.21 -18.54
N GLU A 82 -8.17 -21.17 -19.44
CA GLU A 82 -7.52 -22.43 -19.05
C GLU A 82 -6.11 -22.15 -18.53
N MET A 83 -5.76 -22.71 -17.36
CA MET A 83 -4.46 -22.52 -16.72
C MET A 83 -3.38 -23.32 -17.42
N THR A 84 -2.90 -22.82 -18.53
CA THR A 84 -1.75 -23.38 -19.26
C THR A 84 -0.44 -22.86 -18.68
N VAL A 85 0.68 -23.56 -18.96
CA VAL A 85 2.04 -23.08 -18.60
C VAL A 85 2.30 -21.66 -19.11
N LYS A 86 1.80 -21.33 -20.30
CA LYS A 86 1.93 -20.00 -20.92
C LYS A 86 1.19 -18.94 -20.10
N VAL A 87 -0.03 -19.22 -19.66
CA VAL A 87 -0.84 -18.32 -18.81
C VAL A 87 -0.20 -18.16 -17.45
N ALA A 88 0.19 -19.27 -16.80
CA ALA A 88 0.88 -19.23 -15.52
C ALA A 88 2.16 -18.37 -15.56
N LYS A 89 2.99 -18.54 -16.63
CA LYS A 89 4.19 -17.72 -16.83
C LYS A 89 3.86 -16.23 -16.95
N LYS A 90 2.81 -15.84 -17.68
CA LYS A 90 2.38 -14.43 -17.81
C LYS A 90 1.98 -13.86 -16.44
N ILE A 91 1.19 -14.60 -15.68
CA ILE A 91 0.75 -14.18 -14.32
C ILE A 91 1.95 -13.97 -13.39
N MET A 92 2.86 -14.95 -13.34
CA MET A 92 4.07 -14.84 -12.51
C MET A 92 4.95 -13.66 -12.91
N MET A 93 5.17 -13.45 -14.21
CA MET A 93 5.95 -12.33 -14.70
C MET A 93 5.29 -10.98 -14.37
N ALA A 94 3.96 -10.89 -14.44
CA ALA A 94 3.23 -9.68 -14.05
C ALA A 94 3.40 -9.37 -12.55
N GLN A 95 3.34 -10.39 -11.69
CA GLN A 95 3.56 -10.23 -10.24
C GLN A 95 4.98 -9.75 -9.95
N LEU A 96 6.00 -10.39 -10.55
CA LEU A 96 7.40 -9.98 -10.38
C LEU A 96 7.67 -8.57 -10.90
N ASN A 97 7.07 -8.18 -12.03
CA ASN A 97 7.16 -6.82 -12.54
C ASN A 97 6.48 -5.81 -11.60
N GLY A 98 5.33 -6.15 -11.04
CA GLY A 98 4.66 -5.34 -10.03
C GLY A 98 5.54 -5.13 -8.79
N ASP A 99 6.17 -6.19 -8.28
CA ASP A 99 7.08 -6.10 -7.14
C ASP A 99 8.31 -5.23 -7.47
N LYS A 100 8.86 -5.34 -8.69
CA LYS A 100 9.94 -4.48 -9.18
C LYS A 100 9.55 -3.00 -9.20
N GLU A 101 8.35 -2.68 -9.67
CA GLU A 101 7.85 -1.29 -9.65
C GLU A 101 7.63 -0.79 -8.22
N ILE A 102 7.12 -1.63 -7.31
CA ILE A 102 7.02 -1.30 -5.88
C ILE A 102 8.39 -0.98 -5.28
N ILE A 103 9.42 -1.75 -5.64
CA ILE A 103 10.80 -1.49 -5.17
C ILE A 103 11.30 -0.14 -5.72
N LYS A 104 10.99 0.22 -6.96
CA LYS A 104 11.36 1.54 -7.51
C LYS A 104 10.69 2.67 -6.73
N VAL A 105 9.38 2.58 -6.50
CA VAL A 105 8.64 3.56 -5.69
C VAL A 105 9.29 3.71 -4.30
N LYS A 106 9.59 2.61 -3.63
CA LYS A 106 10.29 2.65 -2.33
C LYS A 106 11.63 3.38 -2.40
N LYS A 107 12.46 3.10 -3.42
CA LYS A 107 13.76 3.75 -3.61
C LYS A 107 13.63 5.25 -3.83
N GLU A 108 12.64 5.69 -4.59
CA GLU A 108 12.36 7.10 -4.82
C GLU A 108 11.93 7.79 -3.53
N TYR A 109 11.03 7.17 -2.76
CA TYR A 109 10.54 7.74 -1.51
C TYR A 109 11.57 7.73 -0.36
N ILE A 110 12.59 6.87 -0.37
CA ILE A 110 13.70 6.97 0.59
C ILE A 110 14.33 8.37 0.52
N ARG A 111 14.57 8.90 -0.67
CA ARG A 111 15.17 10.23 -0.88
C ARG A 111 14.30 11.36 -0.32
N VAL A 112 13.00 11.17 -0.27
CA VAL A 112 12.05 12.14 0.29
C VAL A 112 11.95 11.95 1.80
N PHE A 113 11.86 10.72 2.27
CA PHE A 113 11.66 10.37 3.67
C PHE A 113 12.81 10.81 4.58
N VAL A 114 14.05 10.81 4.09
CA VAL A 114 15.23 11.28 4.85
C VAL A 114 15.10 12.72 5.35
N ASN A 115 14.26 13.54 4.70
CA ASN A 115 14.00 14.92 5.11
C ASN A 115 13.01 15.05 6.27
N TYR A 116 12.33 13.97 6.63
CA TYR A 116 11.25 13.95 7.63
C TYR A 116 11.49 13.00 8.79
N LEU A 117 12.34 11.98 8.60
CA LEU A 117 12.47 10.84 9.50
C LEU A 117 13.87 10.79 10.12
N THR A 118 13.94 10.38 11.40
CA THR A 118 15.21 9.97 12.01
C THR A 118 15.70 8.67 11.39
N PRO A 119 17.00 8.30 11.56
CA PRO A 119 17.52 7.02 11.07
C PRO A 119 16.73 5.81 11.56
N GLU A 120 16.31 5.79 12.82
CA GLU A 120 15.50 4.71 13.39
C GLU A 120 14.11 4.65 12.78
N GLN A 121 13.48 5.80 12.55
CA GLN A 121 12.18 5.88 11.89
C GLN A 121 12.26 5.44 10.44
N LEU A 122 13.31 5.87 9.73
CA LEU A 122 13.55 5.50 8.33
C LEU A 122 13.73 3.99 8.17
N SER A 123 14.45 3.33 9.09
CA SER A 123 14.65 1.88 9.07
C SER A 123 13.35 1.09 9.23
N LYS A 124 12.35 1.67 9.89
CA LYS A 124 11.07 1.03 10.20
C LYS A 124 9.94 1.42 9.26
N VAL A 125 10.04 2.52 8.52
CA VAL A 125 8.90 3.08 7.75
C VAL A 125 8.30 2.11 6.76
N PHE A 126 9.10 1.26 6.14
CA PHE A 126 8.62 0.28 5.16
C PHE A 126 8.06 -1.01 5.80
N THR A 127 8.21 -1.19 7.10
CA THR A 127 7.61 -2.33 7.83
C THR A 127 6.18 -2.03 8.30
N ILE A 128 5.75 -0.76 8.25
CA ILE A 128 4.40 -0.37 8.61
C ILE A 128 3.39 -1.11 7.73
N GLY A 129 2.44 -1.78 8.37
CA GLY A 129 1.41 -2.55 7.67
C GLY A 129 1.89 -3.88 7.09
N GLN A 130 3.15 -4.25 7.30
CA GLN A 130 3.67 -5.59 7.01
C GLN A 130 3.55 -6.50 8.24
N GLY A 131 2.48 -6.39 9.01
CA GLY A 131 2.19 -7.34 10.07
C GLY A 131 2.26 -8.78 9.52
N PRO A 132 2.53 -9.80 10.36
CA PRO A 132 2.59 -11.18 9.91
C PRO A 132 1.36 -11.44 9.06
N ARG A 133 1.58 -11.81 7.78
CA ARG A 133 0.50 -12.25 6.91
C ARG A 133 -0.12 -13.42 7.64
N ARG A 134 -1.21 -13.17 8.38
CA ARG A 134 -2.01 -14.27 8.90
C ARG A 134 -2.38 -15.06 7.66
N HIS A 135 -1.70 -16.19 7.48
CA HIS A 135 -2.19 -17.20 6.57
C HIS A 135 -3.65 -17.39 6.96
N ARG A 136 -4.54 -16.94 6.10
CA ARG A 136 -5.95 -17.20 6.23
C ARG A 136 -6.07 -18.70 6.00
N GLY A 137 -5.75 -19.44 7.07
CA GLY A 137 -5.87 -20.88 7.11
C GLY A 137 -7.27 -21.21 6.64
N GLY A 138 -7.34 -21.97 5.57
CA GLY A 138 -8.60 -22.53 5.12
C GLY A 138 -9.26 -23.15 6.34
N LYS A 139 -10.52 -22.79 6.56
CA LYS A 139 -11.38 -23.42 7.54
C LYS A 139 -11.24 -24.92 7.32
N PRO A 140 -10.80 -25.73 8.31
CA PRO A 140 -10.86 -27.18 8.16
C PRO A 140 -12.36 -27.51 7.97
N GLY A 141 -12.68 -28.10 6.83
CA GLY A 141 -14.03 -28.57 6.58
C GLY A 141 -14.45 -29.46 7.73
N SER A 142 -15.58 -29.17 8.35
CA SER A 142 -16.25 -30.05 9.30
C SER A 142 -16.63 -31.32 8.54
N GLY A 143 -15.72 -32.31 8.57
CA GLY A 143 -15.98 -33.65 8.09
C GLY A 143 -17.06 -34.26 8.96
N GLY A 144 -18.21 -34.57 8.35
CA GLY A 144 -19.32 -35.22 8.99
C GLY A 144 -18.92 -36.55 9.60
N GLN A 145 -19.24 -36.73 10.85
CA GLN A 145 -19.36 -38.04 11.49
C GLN A 145 -20.50 -38.79 10.80
N GLN A 146 -20.15 -39.73 9.94
CA GLN A 146 -21.08 -40.77 9.54
C GLN A 146 -20.98 -41.95 10.53
N GLY A 147 -22.13 -42.29 11.07
CA GLY A 147 -22.33 -43.29 12.09
C GLY A 147 -21.86 -44.67 11.68
N ALA A 148 -21.38 -45.41 12.66
CA ALA A 148 -21.17 -46.85 12.60
C ALA A 148 -22.52 -47.58 12.72
N PRO A 149 -22.77 -48.64 11.91
CA PRO A 149 -23.90 -49.54 12.17
C PRO A 149 -23.55 -50.53 13.29
N GLN A 150 -24.47 -50.62 14.25
CA GLN A 150 -24.45 -51.70 15.23
C GLN A 150 -24.92 -52.97 14.54
N GLN A 151 -24.15 -54.04 14.70
CA GLN A 151 -24.63 -55.44 14.86
C GLN A 151 -23.71 -56.16 15.82
#